data_ba94e0144a3e9b02049d6ce7be92c97c
#
_entry.id   ba94e0144a3e9b02049d6ce7be92c97c
#
_cell.length_a   1.000
_cell.length_b   1.000
_cell.length_c   1.000
_cell.angle_alpha   90.00
_cell.angle_beta   90.00
_cell.angle_gamma   90.00
#
_symmetry.space_group_name_H-M   'P 1'
#
loop_
_entity.id
_entity.type
_entity.pdbx_description
1 polymer ?
#
loop_
_entity_poly.entity_id
_entity_poly.type
_entity_poly.pdbx_seq_one_letter_code
_entity_poly.pdbx_strand_id
1 'polypeptide(L)'
;MTDASPVPVPPPSGSSPADQHRPVLVVDFGAQYAQLIARRVREASVYSEIVPHTASVQDMLAKDPAAIILSGGPSSVYAEGAPFVDPALFEAGVPVLGICYGFQAMAKALGGEVAQTGNREYGGTPVDVVRTGTVLAGSPEQQTVWMSHGDAVHAAPEGFEVLATSAGSPVAAFEDRGRRLFGV
;
A
#
# COMPACT_ATOMS: atom_id res chain seq x y z
N MET A 1 15.26 12.89 -29.12
CA MET A 1 14.23 11.99 -28.53
C MET A 1 14.93 10.68 -28.20
N THR A 2 15.46 10.58 -26.99
CA THR A 2 16.14 9.36 -26.51
C THR A 2 15.12 8.54 -25.72
N ASP A 3 14.71 7.43 -26.34
CA ASP A 3 13.88 6.40 -25.73
C ASP A 3 14.68 5.72 -24.62
N ALA A 4 14.41 6.08 -23.36
CA ALA A 4 14.96 5.41 -22.20
C ALA A 4 14.01 4.28 -21.78
N SER A 5 14.19 3.12 -22.39
CA SER A 5 13.55 1.89 -21.88
C SER A 5 13.98 1.65 -20.42
N PRO A 6 13.05 1.35 -19.50
CA PRO A 6 13.40 1.10 -18.12
C PRO A 6 14.29 -0.15 -18.01
N VAL A 7 15.46 0.03 -17.37
CA VAL A 7 16.38 -1.08 -17.06
C VAL A 7 15.66 -2.05 -16.11
N PRO A 8 15.59 -3.36 -16.41
CA PRO A 8 15.00 -4.33 -15.51
C PRO A 8 15.82 -4.41 -14.21
N VAL A 9 15.16 -4.17 -13.09
CA VAL A 9 15.76 -4.38 -11.76
C VAL A 9 15.96 -5.89 -11.59
N PRO A 10 17.19 -6.37 -11.31
CA PRO A 10 17.40 -7.79 -11.05
C PRO A 10 16.60 -8.23 -9.82
N PRO A 11 16.03 -9.44 -9.80
CA PRO A 11 15.32 -9.96 -8.65
C PRO A 11 16.27 -10.04 -7.44
N PRO A 12 15.76 -9.82 -6.21
CA PRO A 12 16.57 -9.95 -5.01
C PRO A 12 17.13 -11.37 -4.93
N SER A 13 18.44 -11.46 -4.87
CA SER A 13 19.17 -12.72 -4.71
C SER A 13 18.82 -13.34 -3.36
N GLY A 14 18.07 -14.43 -3.34
CA GLY A 14 17.84 -15.23 -2.14
C GLY A 14 16.47 -15.87 -1.95
N SER A 15 15.54 -15.82 -2.91
CA SER A 15 14.27 -16.55 -2.80
C SER A 15 14.49 -18.06 -3.01
N SER A 16 14.11 -18.87 -2.01
CA SER A 16 14.03 -20.32 -2.12
C SER A 16 13.04 -20.71 -3.23
N PRO A 17 13.21 -21.85 -3.93
CA PRO A 17 12.20 -22.36 -4.86
C PRO A 17 10.80 -22.51 -4.26
N ALA A 18 10.69 -22.71 -2.95
CA ALA A 18 9.42 -22.75 -2.23
C ALA A 18 8.73 -21.35 -2.16
N ASP A 19 9.50 -20.26 -2.12
CA ASP A 19 8.96 -18.90 -2.09
C ASP A 19 8.37 -18.47 -3.44
N GLN A 20 8.75 -19.13 -4.54
CA GLN A 20 8.23 -18.81 -5.88
C GLN A 20 6.76 -19.21 -6.10
N HIS A 21 6.19 -20.00 -5.20
CA HIS A 21 4.79 -20.46 -5.30
C HIS A 21 3.84 -19.76 -4.32
N ARG A 22 4.37 -19.00 -3.36
CA ARG A 22 3.56 -18.25 -2.39
C ARG A 22 2.98 -17.00 -3.07
N PRO A 23 1.65 -16.82 -3.09
CA PRO A 23 1.04 -15.68 -3.77
C PRO A 23 1.30 -14.37 -3.03
N VAL A 24 1.39 -13.27 -3.78
CA VAL A 24 1.05 -11.96 -3.26
C VAL A 24 -0.46 -11.79 -3.42
N LEU A 25 -1.18 -11.65 -2.32
CA LEU A 25 -2.62 -11.41 -2.36
C LEU A 25 -2.88 -9.91 -2.56
N VAL A 26 -3.74 -9.57 -3.51
CA VAL A 26 -4.23 -8.21 -3.72
C VAL A 26 -5.68 -8.16 -3.27
N VAL A 27 -5.93 -7.47 -2.16
CA VAL A 27 -7.29 -7.28 -1.62
C VAL A 27 -7.98 -6.19 -2.42
N ASP A 28 -9.11 -6.54 -3.03
CA ASP A 28 -9.90 -5.63 -3.88
C ASP A 28 -10.98 -4.93 -3.06
N PHE A 29 -10.85 -3.62 -2.88
CA PHE A 29 -11.83 -2.75 -2.23
C PHE A 29 -12.85 -2.13 -3.20
N GLY A 30 -12.91 -2.62 -4.45
CA GLY A 30 -13.91 -2.21 -5.44
C GLY A 30 -13.48 -1.06 -6.34
N ALA A 31 -12.21 -0.62 -6.28
CA ALA A 31 -11.65 0.28 -7.30
C ALA A 31 -11.03 -0.54 -8.43
N GLN A 32 -11.03 0.04 -9.64
CA GLN A 32 -10.51 -0.64 -10.85
C GLN A 32 -9.00 -0.94 -10.81
N TYR A 33 -8.28 -0.55 -9.77
CA TYR A 33 -6.82 -0.68 -9.69
C TYR A 33 -6.31 -2.02 -9.18
N ALA A 34 -7.14 -2.86 -8.53
CA ALA A 34 -6.69 -4.16 -8.02
C ALA A 34 -6.11 -5.06 -9.12
N GLN A 35 -6.74 -5.07 -10.32
CA GLN A 35 -6.25 -5.80 -11.49
C GLN A 35 -4.89 -5.26 -11.98
N LEU A 36 -4.73 -3.93 -11.99
CA LEU A 36 -3.48 -3.30 -12.39
C LEU A 36 -2.36 -3.60 -11.40
N ILE A 37 -2.63 -3.54 -10.10
CA ILE A 37 -1.67 -3.90 -9.03
C ILE A 37 -1.24 -5.36 -9.20
N ALA A 38 -2.18 -6.29 -9.32
CA ALA A 38 -1.89 -7.71 -9.51
C ALA A 38 -1.06 -7.97 -10.78
N ARG A 39 -1.34 -7.22 -11.87
CA ARG A 39 -0.54 -7.28 -13.09
C ARG A 39 0.89 -6.78 -12.85
N ARG A 40 1.09 -5.66 -12.14
CA ARG A 40 2.42 -5.13 -11.82
C ARG A 40 3.24 -6.11 -10.98
N VAL A 41 2.60 -6.79 -10.03
CA VAL A 41 3.25 -7.86 -9.24
C VAL A 41 3.73 -8.98 -10.17
N ARG A 42 2.90 -9.42 -11.13
CA ARG A 42 3.29 -10.46 -12.10
C ARG A 42 4.36 -10.00 -13.07
N GLU A 43 4.37 -8.74 -13.48
CA GLU A 43 5.45 -8.14 -14.29
C GLU A 43 6.80 -8.14 -13.56
N ALA A 44 6.78 -8.12 -12.22
CA ALA A 44 7.96 -8.33 -11.38
C ALA A 44 8.31 -9.82 -11.18
N SER A 45 7.71 -10.74 -11.96
CA SER A 45 7.92 -12.20 -11.89
C SER A 45 7.48 -12.82 -10.55
N VAL A 46 6.50 -12.21 -9.88
CA VAL A 46 5.91 -12.71 -8.63
C VAL A 46 4.46 -13.14 -8.90
N TYR A 47 4.10 -14.32 -8.40
CA TYR A 47 2.72 -14.81 -8.53
C TYR A 47 1.76 -13.98 -7.67
N SER A 48 0.61 -13.61 -8.20
CA SER A 48 -0.39 -12.82 -7.49
C SER A 48 -1.81 -13.33 -7.70
N GLU A 49 -2.61 -13.24 -6.65
CA GLU A 49 -4.06 -13.54 -6.68
C GLU A 49 -4.83 -12.32 -6.17
N ILE A 50 -6.02 -12.09 -6.75
CA ILE A 50 -6.95 -11.08 -6.27
C ILE A 50 -7.95 -11.76 -5.35
N VAL A 51 -8.19 -11.18 -4.19
CA VAL A 51 -9.19 -11.63 -3.22
C VAL A 51 -10.15 -10.49 -2.89
N PRO A 52 -11.45 -10.76 -2.66
CA PRO A 52 -12.38 -9.71 -2.30
C PRO A 52 -12.08 -9.20 -0.88
N HIS A 53 -12.41 -7.94 -0.59
CA HIS A 53 -12.27 -7.37 0.76
C HIS A 53 -13.13 -8.08 1.83
N THR A 54 -14.11 -8.88 1.40
CA THR A 54 -14.95 -9.70 2.28
C THR A 54 -14.31 -11.03 2.68
N ALA A 55 -13.15 -11.38 2.11
CA ALA A 55 -12.41 -12.57 2.51
C ALA A 55 -11.96 -12.44 3.97
N SER A 56 -12.13 -13.50 4.76
CA SER A 56 -11.65 -13.50 6.13
C SER A 56 -10.11 -13.52 6.19
N VAL A 57 -9.54 -13.03 7.30
CA VAL A 57 -8.09 -13.14 7.54
C VAL A 57 -7.64 -14.59 7.49
N GLN A 58 -8.44 -15.51 8.05
CA GLN A 58 -8.14 -16.94 8.03
C GLN A 58 -8.07 -17.50 6.60
N ASP A 59 -9.02 -17.14 5.73
CA ASP A 59 -9.02 -17.59 4.32
C ASP A 59 -7.82 -17.04 3.54
N MET A 60 -7.45 -15.79 3.81
CA MET A 60 -6.25 -15.19 3.21
C MET A 60 -4.98 -15.90 3.66
N LEU A 61 -4.83 -16.16 4.96
CA LEU A 61 -3.66 -16.83 5.53
C LEU A 61 -3.58 -18.32 5.14
N ALA A 62 -4.71 -18.98 4.90
CA ALA A 62 -4.75 -20.37 4.42
C ALA A 62 -4.11 -20.54 3.02
N LYS A 63 -3.95 -19.44 2.28
CA LYS A 63 -3.23 -19.41 0.98
C LYS A 63 -1.72 -19.29 1.13
N ASP A 64 -1.20 -19.24 2.36
CA ASP A 64 0.22 -19.03 2.68
C ASP A 64 0.85 -17.86 1.90
N PRO A 65 0.32 -16.62 2.00
CA PRO A 65 0.78 -15.52 1.18
C PRO A 65 2.21 -15.08 1.51
N ALA A 66 2.99 -14.72 0.49
CA ALA A 66 4.28 -14.09 0.65
C ALA A 66 4.16 -12.64 1.13
N ALA A 67 3.10 -11.95 0.69
CA ALA A 67 2.72 -10.60 1.11
C ALA A 67 1.25 -10.34 0.77
N ILE A 68 0.69 -9.27 1.36
CA ILE A 68 -0.67 -8.82 1.09
C ILE A 68 -0.63 -7.34 0.68
N ILE A 69 -1.31 -6.99 -0.41
CA ILE A 69 -1.49 -5.62 -0.86
C ILE A 69 -2.96 -5.23 -0.69
N LEU A 70 -3.21 -4.18 0.08
CA LEU A 70 -4.52 -3.56 0.24
C LEU A 70 -4.67 -2.50 -0.86
N SER A 71 -5.57 -2.69 -1.81
CA SER A 71 -5.73 -1.80 -2.96
C SER A 71 -6.40 -0.47 -2.61
N GLY A 72 -6.52 0.41 -3.60
CA GLY A 72 -7.40 1.58 -3.51
C GLY A 72 -8.87 1.18 -3.45
N GLY A 73 -9.72 2.10 -3.03
CA GLY A 73 -11.17 1.95 -2.97
C GLY A 73 -11.89 3.21 -3.44
N PRO A 74 -13.19 3.10 -3.79
CA PRO A 74 -13.97 4.21 -4.34
C PRO A 74 -14.50 5.18 -3.26
N SER A 75 -14.43 4.79 -1.99
CA SER A 75 -15.12 5.46 -0.88
C SER A 75 -14.14 6.04 0.14
N SER A 76 -14.63 6.97 0.95
CA SER A 76 -13.97 7.37 2.20
C SER A 76 -13.99 6.21 3.21
N VAL A 77 -12.94 6.08 4.02
CA VAL A 77 -12.90 5.11 5.14
C VAL A 77 -13.94 5.41 6.23
N TYR A 78 -14.62 6.55 6.14
CA TYR A 78 -15.70 6.97 7.04
C TYR A 78 -17.10 6.88 6.40
N ALA A 79 -17.19 6.50 5.13
CA ALA A 79 -18.50 6.31 4.49
C ALA A 79 -19.25 5.17 5.18
N GLU A 80 -20.60 5.31 5.23
CA GLU A 80 -21.46 4.23 5.70
C GLU A 80 -21.28 2.99 4.80
N GLY A 81 -21.03 1.83 5.42
CA GLY A 81 -20.73 0.60 4.68
C GLY A 81 -19.33 0.54 4.06
N ALA A 82 -18.42 1.47 4.41
CA ALA A 82 -17.03 1.42 3.94
C ALA A 82 -16.39 0.06 4.30
N PRO A 83 -15.63 -0.56 3.37
CA PRO A 83 -14.93 -1.80 3.63
C PRO A 83 -14.03 -1.70 4.87
N PHE A 84 -14.17 -2.64 5.78
CA PHE A 84 -13.36 -2.72 6.99
C PHE A 84 -12.16 -3.65 6.78
N VAL A 85 -11.03 -3.32 7.39
CA VAL A 85 -9.86 -4.20 7.46
C VAL A 85 -9.73 -4.68 8.90
N ASP A 86 -9.80 -6.02 9.08
CA ASP A 86 -9.64 -6.63 10.40
C ASP A 86 -8.19 -6.40 10.90
N PRO A 87 -7.99 -5.76 12.07
CA PRO A 87 -6.67 -5.54 12.64
C PRO A 87 -5.82 -6.81 12.82
N ALA A 88 -6.45 -7.97 12.98
CA ALA A 88 -5.75 -9.26 13.07
C ALA A 88 -4.89 -9.56 11.84
N LEU A 89 -5.19 -8.94 10.68
CA LEU A 89 -4.37 -9.05 9.48
C LEU A 89 -2.96 -8.49 9.71
N PHE A 90 -2.84 -7.41 10.47
CA PHE A 90 -1.57 -6.72 10.72
C PHE A 90 -0.73 -7.41 11.81
N GLU A 91 -1.32 -8.35 12.54
CA GLU A 91 -0.65 -9.19 13.56
C GLU A 91 -0.23 -10.56 13.01
N ALA A 92 -0.66 -10.90 11.80
CA ALA A 92 -0.43 -12.21 11.19
C ALA A 92 1.03 -12.48 10.79
N GLY A 93 1.93 -11.50 10.92
CA GLY A 93 3.35 -11.64 10.59
C GLY A 93 3.64 -11.72 9.08
N VAL A 94 2.66 -11.46 8.22
CA VAL A 94 2.81 -11.34 6.77
C VAL A 94 3.07 -9.88 6.40
N PRO A 95 3.99 -9.56 5.47
CA PRO A 95 4.17 -8.20 5.00
C PRO A 95 2.87 -7.64 4.39
N VAL A 96 2.50 -6.41 4.75
CA VAL A 96 1.31 -5.74 4.21
C VAL A 96 1.68 -4.38 3.64
N LEU A 97 1.24 -4.10 2.40
CA LEU A 97 1.32 -2.79 1.77
C LEU A 97 -0.09 -2.23 1.55
N GLY A 98 -0.41 -1.10 2.17
CA GLY A 98 -1.62 -0.34 1.89
C GLY A 98 -1.38 0.72 0.81
N ILE A 99 -2.29 0.82 -0.17
CA ILE A 99 -2.25 1.81 -1.24
C ILE A 99 -3.54 2.63 -1.21
N CYS A 100 -3.45 3.96 -1.12
CA CYS A 100 -4.58 4.89 -1.13
C CYS A 100 -5.63 4.50 -0.06
N TYR A 101 -6.81 3.97 -0.44
CA TYR A 101 -7.80 3.48 0.51
C TYR A 101 -7.23 2.46 1.49
N GLY A 102 -6.46 1.48 1.00
CA GLY A 102 -5.83 0.45 1.84
C GLY A 102 -4.84 1.03 2.85
N PHE A 103 -4.14 2.10 2.50
CA PHE A 103 -3.27 2.86 3.39
C PHE A 103 -4.07 3.57 4.48
N GLN A 104 -5.16 4.27 4.11
CA GLN A 104 -6.04 4.95 5.06
C GLN A 104 -6.75 3.96 5.99
N ALA A 105 -7.22 2.83 5.45
CA ALA A 105 -7.85 1.77 6.23
C ALA A 105 -6.88 1.14 7.24
N MET A 106 -5.62 0.90 6.83
CA MET A 106 -4.55 0.45 7.74
C MET A 106 -4.28 1.48 8.84
N ALA A 107 -4.11 2.76 8.48
CA ALA A 107 -3.88 3.83 9.45
C ALA A 107 -5.00 3.87 10.49
N LYS A 108 -6.26 3.86 10.05
CA LYS A 108 -7.44 3.87 10.93
C LYS A 108 -7.52 2.63 11.82
N ALA A 109 -7.29 1.43 11.26
CA ALA A 109 -7.35 0.17 11.99
C ALA A 109 -6.28 0.06 13.09
N LEU A 110 -5.15 0.73 12.91
CA LEU A 110 -4.01 0.72 13.85
C LEU A 110 -3.96 1.96 14.77
N GLY A 111 -5.01 2.79 14.77
CA GLY A 111 -5.13 3.94 15.68
C GLY A 111 -4.48 5.22 15.18
N GLY A 112 -4.12 5.31 13.91
CA GLY A 112 -3.75 6.55 13.25
C GLY A 112 -4.96 7.44 12.98
N GLU A 113 -4.72 8.68 12.59
CA GLU A 113 -5.75 9.65 12.29
C GLU A 113 -5.90 9.82 10.78
N VAL A 114 -7.11 9.62 10.27
CA VAL A 114 -7.49 9.92 8.89
C VAL A 114 -8.57 11.01 8.94
N ALA A 115 -8.45 12.05 8.14
CA ALA A 115 -9.42 13.12 8.11
C ALA A 115 -9.60 13.66 6.69
N GLN A 116 -10.74 14.33 6.46
CA GLN A 116 -10.92 15.11 5.26
C GLN A 116 -10.01 16.34 5.32
N THR A 117 -9.12 16.45 4.34
CA THR A 117 -8.35 17.67 4.15
C THR A 117 -9.21 18.65 3.33
N GLY A 118 -9.22 19.92 3.70
CA GLY A 118 -9.86 20.94 2.88
C GLY A 118 -9.26 21.04 1.45
N ASN A 119 -8.07 20.48 1.26
CA ASN A 119 -7.36 20.39 -0.01
C ASN A 119 -7.42 18.94 -0.51
N ARG A 120 -8.37 18.72 -1.43
CA ARG A 120 -8.43 17.44 -2.15
C ARG A 120 -7.27 17.35 -3.13
N GLU A 121 -6.59 16.22 -3.16
CA GLU A 121 -5.48 15.98 -4.10
C GLU A 121 -5.95 15.08 -5.26
N TYR A 122 -6.01 15.68 -6.44
CA TYR A 122 -6.34 14.98 -7.68
C TYR A 122 -5.33 15.32 -8.78
N GLY A 123 -4.74 14.30 -9.39
CA GLY A 123 -3.75 14.49 -10.45
C GLY A 123 -2.32 14.43 -9.95
N GLY A 124 -1.40 15.05 -10.70
CA GLY A 124 0.01 15.09 -10.36
C GLY A 124 0.26 15.97 -9.14
N THR A 125 0.65 15.34 -8.02
CA THR A 125 0.91 15.99 -6.74
C THR A 125 2.38 15.85 -6.38
N PRO A 126 3.09 16.96 -6.08
CA PRO A 126 4.45 16.90 -5.55
C PRO A 126 4.46 16.24 -4.16
N VAL A 127 5.39 15.33 -3.96
CA VAL A 127 5.62 14.62 -2.70
C VAL A 127 7.07 14.79 -2.30
N ASP A 128 7.29 15.17 -1.05
CA ASP A 128 8.60 15.28 -0.44
C ASP A 128 8.90 13.99 0.34
N VAL A 129 9.97 13.29 -0.04
CA VAL A 129 10.46 12.10 0.66
C VAL A 129 11.34 12.58 1.81
N VAL A 130 10.82 12.50 3.04
CA VAL A 130 11.54 12.91 4.24
C VAL A 130 12.44 11.81 4.80
N ARG A 131 12.12 10.55 4.46
CA ARG A 131 12.93 9.35 4.75
C ARG A 131 12.68 8.31 3.66
N THR A 132 13.71 7.64 3.22
CA THR A 132 13.57 6.64 2.14
C THR A 132 12.91 5.35 2.60
N GLY A 133 13.18 4.93 3.82
CA GLY A 133 12.63 3.68 4.36
C GLY A 133 12.90 2.47 3.45
N THR A 134 12.01 1.50 3.51
CA THR A 134 12.03 0.30 2.66
C THR A 134 11.29 0.56 1.34
N VAL A 135 10.08 1.10 1.42
CA VAL A 135 9.16 1.22 0.27
C VAL A 135 9.57 2.33 -0.70
N LEU A 136 10.27 3.35 -0.21
CA LEU A 136 10.77 4.47 -1.01
C LEU A 136 12.29 4.40 -1.25
N ALA A 137 12.91 3.25 -1.03
CA ALA A 137 14.34 3.06 -1.27
C ALA A 137 14.68 3.35 -2.75
N GLY A 138 15.65 4.25 -2.97
CA GLY A 138 16.05 4.68 -4.31
C GLY A 138 15.14 5.73 -4.95
N SER A 139 14.06 6.16 -4.29
CA SER A 139 13.24 7.29 -4.75
C SER A 139 13.99 8.63 -4.59
N PRO A 140 13.79 9.59 -5.49
CA PRO A 140 14.32 10.94 -5.33
C PRO A 140 13.67 11.64 -4.12
N GLU A 141 14.36 12.63 -3.56
CA GLU A 141 13.84 13.43 -2.43
C GLU A 141 12.54 14.16 -2.75
N GLN A 142 12.35 14.53 -4.02
CA GLN A 142 11.10 15.10 -4.53
C GLN A 142 10.65 14.34 -5.77
N GLN A 143 9.37 14.02 -5.82
CA GLN A 143 8.76 13.36 -6.98
C GLN A 143 7.32 13.79 -7.15
N THR A 144 6.81 13.69 -8.36
CA THR A 144 5.39 13.91 -8.64
C THR A 144 4.71 12.55 -8.75
N VAL A 145 3.70 12.32 -7.92
CA VAL A 145 2.89 11.11 -7.93
C VAL A 145 1.45 11.44 -8.30
N TRP A 146 0.71 10.46 -8.78
CA TRP A 146 -0.70 10.63 -9.09
C TRP A 146 -1.53 10.39 -7.84
N MET A 147 -2.20 11.43 -7.35
CA MET A 147 -3.12 11.35 -6.22
C MET A 147 -4.57 11.35 -6.70
N SER A 148 -5.44 10.67 -5.95
CA SER A 148 -6.89 10.65 -6.20
C SER A 148 -7.64 10.37 -4.90
N HIS A 149 -7.60 11.31 -3.97
CA HIS A 149 -8.26 11.16 -2.66
C HIS A 149 -8.77 12.48 -2.09
N GLY A 150 -9.84 12.39 -1.29
CA GLY A 150 -10.38 13.51 -0.51
C GLY A 150 -10.08 13.40 0.99
N ASP A 151 -9.71 12.20 1.46
CA ASP A 151 -9.26 11.94 2.82
C ASP A 151 -7.74 11.76 2.83
N ALA A 152 -7.07 12.17 3.88
CA ALA A 152 -5.63 11.95 4.06
C ALA A 152 -5.31 11.44 5.46
N VAL A 153 -4.18 10.75 5.58
CA VAL A 153 -3.64 10.38 6.89
C VAL A 153 -2.98 11.60 7.51
N HIS A 154 -3.51 12.05 8.64
CA HIS A 154 -3.01 13.21 9.40
C HIS A 154 -1.97 12.81 10.43
N ALA A 155 -2.15 11.66 11.08
CA ALA A 155 -1.20 11.12 12.02
C ALA A 155 -0.99 9.62 11.75
N ALA A 156 0.27 9.22 11.65
CA ALA A 156 0.64 7.80 11.55
C ALA A 156 0.29 7.09 12.88
N PRO A 157 -0.03 5.78 12.83
CA PRO A 157 -0.18 4.98 14.04
C PRO A 157 1.10 4.96 14.89
N GLU A 158 0.96 4.66 16.17
CA GLU A 158 2.11 4.55 17.08
C GLU A 158 3.12 3.50 16.58
N GLY A 159 4.40 3.84 16.60
CA GLY A 159 5.49 2.99 16.13
C GLY A 159 5.79 3.06 14.64
N PHE A 160 4.97 3.77 13.86
CA PHE A 160 5.23 3.98 12.44
C PHE A 160 6.14 5.19 12.19
N GLU A 161 7.01 5.05 11.22
CA GLU A 161 7.87 6.10 10.71
C GLU A 161 7.25 6.75 9.47
N VAL A 162 7.09 8.08 9.47
CA VAL A 162 6.63 8.84 8.31
C VAL A 162 7.76 8.94 7.29
N LEU A 163 7.49 8.54 6.05
CA LEU A 163 8.47 8.50 4.97
C LEU A 163 8.30 9.66 3.98
N ALA A 164 7.07 10.10 3.75
CA ALA A 164 6.78 11.15 2.78
C ALA A 164 5.61 12.03 3.22
N THR A 165 5.59 13.25 2.70
CA THR A 165 4.56 14.25 2.94
C THR A 165 4.16 14.94 1.64
N SER A 166 2.98 15.53 1.58
CA SER A 166 2.55 16.44 0.53
C SER A 166 1.86 17.68 1.12
N ALA A 167 1.51 18.63 0.28
CA ALA A 167 0.80 19.83 0.71
C ALA A 167 -0.57 19.53 1.33
N GLY A 168 -1.25 18.47 0.87
CA GLY A 168 -2.57 18.03 1.36
C GLY A 168 -2.52 16.83 2.30
N SER A 169 -1.37 16.16 2.43
CA SER A 169 -1.23 14.96 3.25
C SER A 169 0.00 15.06 4.15
N PRO A 170 -0.17 15.35 5.43
CA PRO A 170 0.94 15.35 6.40
C PRO A 170 1.67 14.00 6.48
N VAL A 171 0.96 12.91 6.14
CA VAL A 171 1.51 11.56 6.02
C VAL A 171 1.09 11.01 4.66
N ALA A 172 1.98 11.10 3.66
CA ALA A 172 1.78 10.54 2.33
C ALA A 172 2.34 9.12 2.20
N ALA A 173 3.28 8.74 3.06
CA ALA A 173 3.78 7.38 3.20
C ALA A 173 4.28 7.13 4.62
N PHE A 174 4.13 5.87 5.08
CA PHE A 174 4.69 5.42 6.36
C PHE A 174 5.14 3.96 6.30
N GLU A 175 5.96 3.56 7.28
CA GLU A 175 6.27 2.15 7.51
C GLU A 175 6.46 1.80 8.98
N ASP A 176 6.18 0.55 9.34
CA ASP A 176 6.70 -0.13 10.51
C ASP A 176 7.52 -1.35 10.04
N ARG A 177 8.83 -1.21 10.08
CA ARG A 177 9.76 -2.26 9.61
C ARG A 177 9.70 -3.51 10.47
N GLY A 178 9.49 -3.36 11.77
CA GLY A 178 9.42 -4.47 12.71
C GLY A 178 8.28 -5.41 12.39
N ARG A 179 7.11 -4.85 12.12
CA ARG A 179 5.91 -5.59 11.71
C ARG A 179 5.79 -5.83 10.20
N ARG A 180 6.67 -5.22 9.40
CA ARG A 180 6.65 -5.24 7.93
C ARG A 180 5.33 -4.70 7.36
N LEU A 181 4.89 -3.55 7.90
CA LEU A 181 3.70 -2.84 7.47
C LEU A 181 4.11 -1.55 6.75
N PHE A 182 3.57 -1.35 5.57
CA PHE A 182 3.92 -0.26 4.67
C PHE A 182 2.67 0.41 4.13
N GLY A 183 2.72 1.72 3.88
CA GLY A 183 1.59 2.46 3.33
C GLY A 183 2.02 3.64 2.47
N VAL A 184 1.31 3.87 1.38
CA VAL A 184 1.47 4.99 0.43
C VAL A 184 0.13 5.52 -0.07
#